data_f8c563db591bf0daaf62c0f211f337ef
#
_entry.id   f8c563db591bf0daaf62c0f211f337ef
#
_cell.length_a   1.000
_cell.length_b   1.000
_cell.length_c   1.000
_cell.angle_alpha   90.00
_cell.angle_beta   90.00
_cell.angle_gamma   90.00
#
_symmetry.space_group_name_H-M   'P 1'
#
loop_
_entity.id
_entity.type
_entity.pdbx_description
1 polymer ?
#
loop_
_entity_poly.entity_id
_entity_poly.type
_entity_poly.pdbx_seq_one_letter_code
_entity_poly.pdbx_strand_id
1 'polypeptide(L)'
;GLGIYRGIEKVEVDRVVKDYIKIEYRGGSNLYILATQLDALQKYSGSSENAKTPKLNKLGGQEWNKTKSRVKGAVKNIAKELVELYAVRQEKEGYVCGPDTVWQKEFEEMFPYEETEDQLAAIEDTKRDMESTRIMDRLVCGDVGYGKTEVALRAAFKAVQESRQVVYLVPTTILAQQHYNTFVQRMKEFPVKVELLCRFRTSAQQKKTIEGIKKGQVDIVIGTHRVLSKDVEFKNLGLLIIDEEQRFGVTHKEKIKQMKKDVDVPVSYTHLRA
;
A
#
# COMPACT_ATOMS: atom_id res chain seq x y z
N GLY A 1 15.75 19.52 14.45
CA GLY A 1 16.73 19.64 13.38
C GLY A 1 17.66 18.44 13.31
N LEU A 2 18.48 18.36 12.28
CA LEU A 2 19.46 17.30 12.10
C LEU A 2 20.79 17.67 12.80
N GLY A 3 21.28 16.75 13.63
CA GLY A 3 22.56 16.84 14.33
C GLY A 3 23.27 15.50 14.32
N ILE A 4 24.51 15.47 14.76
CA ILE A 4 25.32 14.25 14.88
C ILE A 4 25.33 13.82 16.35
N TYR A 5 25.01 12.56 16.61
CA TYR A 5 25.17 11.95 17.92
C TYR A 5 26.67 11.82 18.26
N ARG A 6 27.08 12.32 19.41
CA ARG A 6 28.47 12.33 19.90
C ARG A 6 28.70 11.49 21.16
N GLY A 7 27.70 10.76 21.60
CA GLY A 7 27.80 9.91 22.78
C GLY A 7 27.02 10.45 23.98
N ILE A 8 27.25 9.84 25.13
CA ILE A 8 26.64 10.22 26.39
C ILE A 8 27.75 10.85 27.26
N GLU A 9 27.45 12.04 27.82
CA GLU A 9 28.36 12.75 28.74
C GLU A 9 27.66 12.97 30.08
N LYS A 10 28.42 12.84 31.16
CA LYS A 10 27.95 13.17 32.49
C LYS A 10 28.11 14.69 32.69
N VAL A 11 27.00 15.35 32.92
CA VAL A 11 26.99 16.80 33.15
C VAL A 11 26.42 17.06 34.55
N GLU A 12 27.12 17.87 35.35
CA GLU A 12 26.65 18.33 36.64
C GLU A 12 25.81 19.61 36.45
N VAL A 13 24.53 19.52 36.84
CA VAL A 13 23.62 20.66 36.88
C VAL A 13 23.02 20.73 38.29
N ASP A 14 23.12 21.88 38.92
CA ASP A 14 22.61 22.12 40.30
C ASP A 14 23.12 21.10 41.31
N ARG A 15 24.40 20.75 41.26
CA ARG A 15 25.10 19.76 42.10
C ARG A 15 24.60 18.32 41.96
N VAL A 16 23.84 18.04 40.89
CA VAL A 16 23.39 16.68 40.54
C VAL A 16 24.02 16.26 39.22
N VAL A 17 24.75 15.15 39.23
CA VAL A 17 25.34 14.58 38.03
C VAL A 17 24.29 13.73 37.32
N LYS A 18 24.03 14.02 36.03
CA LYS A 18 23.10 13.29 35.21
C LYS A 18 23.76 12.91 33.85
N ASP A 19 23.28 11.83 33.26
CA ASP A 19 23.73 11.40 31.94
C ASP A 19 22.94 12.17 30.87
N TYR A 20 23.66 12.80 29.96
CA TYR A 20 23.11 13.56 28.85
C TYR A 20 23.61 12.98 27.51
N ILE A 21 22.72 12.89 26.54
CA ILE A 21 23.01 12.60 25.15
C ILE A 21 23.49 13.90 24.50
N LYS A 22 24.69 13.90 23.94
CA LYS A 22 25.28 15.04 23.23
C LYS A 22 24.99 14.95 21.75
N ILE A 23 24.36 15.98 21.20
CA ILE A 23 24.07 16.15 19.77
C ILE A 23 24.77 17.39 19.26
N GLU A 24 25.70 17.22 18.33
CA GLU A 24 26.42 18.32 17.70
C GLU A 24 25.68 18.80 16.45
N TYR A 25 25.51 20.12 16.35
CA TYR A 25 24.90 20.81 15.22
C TYR A 25 25.94 21.55 14.38
N ARG A 26 25.53 22.05 13.21
CA ARG A 26 26.41 22.82 12.33
C ARG A 26 26.98 24.03 13.06
N GLY A 27 28.33 24.19 13.00
CA GLY A 27 29.07 25.25 13.69
C GLY A 27 29.53 24.86 15.07
N GLY A 28 29.55 23.57 15.44
CA GLY A 28 30.07 23.08 16.72
C GLY A 28 29.16 23.30 17.92
N SER A 29 27.95 23.81 17.72
CA SER A 29 26.99 23.99 18.81
C SER A 29 26.46 22.63 19.28
N ASN A 30 26.43 22.39 20.59
CA ASN A 30 25.96 21.16 21.18
C ASN A 30 24.60 21.33 21.87
N LEU A 31 23.72 20.33 21.71
CA LEU A 31 22.49 20.18 22.47
C LEU A 31 22.63 18.95 23.37
N TYR A 32 22.30 19.14 24.65
CA TYR A 32 22.30 18.08 25.64
C TYR A 32 20.86 17.70 25.97
N ILE A 33 20.54 16.42 25.84
CA ILE A 33 19.21 15.88 26.16
C ILE A 33 19.41 14.82 27.25
N LEU A 34 18.56 14.80 28.25
CA LEU A 34 18.61 13.78 29.31
C LEU A 34 18.51 12.39 28.69
N ALA A 35 19.35 11.47 29.14
CA ALA A 35 19.33 10.09 28.63
C ALA A 35 17.96 9.39 28.83
N THR A 36 17.19 9.83 29.83
CA THR A 36 15.80 9.36 30.06
C THR A 36 14.79 9.86 29.03
N GLN A 37 15.15 10.82 28.19
CA GLN A 37 14.30 11.39 27.14
C GLN A 37 14.74 10.93 25.74
N LEU A 38 15.17 9.68 25.62
CA LEU A 38 15.63 9.09 24.35
C LEU A 38 14.54 9.08 23.27
N ASP A 39 13.29 8.98 23.65
CA ASP A 39 12.09 9.05 22.81
C ASP A 39 11.95 10.38 22.03
N ALA A 40 12.58 11.47 22.54
CA ALA A 40 12.67 12.75 21.83
C ALA A 40 13.62 12.73 20.62
N LEU A 41 14.41 11.65 20.44
CA LEU A 41 15.39 11.50 19.38
C LEU A 41 14.96 10.40 18.42
N GLN A 42 15.17 10.65 17.13
CA GLN A 42 14.98 9.66 16.09
C GLN A 42 16.22 9.58 15.21
N LYS A 43 16.63 8.35 14.87
CA LYS A 43 17.70 8.14 13.91
C LYS A 43 17.24 8.63 12.54
N TYR A 44 18.06 9.45 11.88
CA TYR A 44 17.79 9.86 10.52
C TYR A 44 17.95 8.65 9.57
N SER A 45 16.88 8.27 8.90
CA SER A 45 16.88 7.28 7.84
C SER A 45 16.81 8.01 6.50
N GLY A 46 17.94 8.21 5.84
CA GLY A 46 17.99 8.73 4.46
C GLY A 46 17.42 7.73 3.47
N SER A 47 16.71 8.19 2.47
CA SER A 47 15.92 7.36 1.55
C SER A 47 16.69 6.73 0.38
N SER A 48 18.02 6.68 0.36
CA SER A 48 18.78 5.93 -0.66
C SER A 48 20.25 5.74 -0.29
N GLU A 49 20.82 4.61 -0.69
CA GLU A 49 22.25 4.28 -0.56
C GLU A 49 23.20 5.29 -1.24
N ASN A 50 22.68 6.14 -2.14
CA ASN A 50 23.40 7.21 -2.85
C ASN A 50 23.05 8.63 -2.35
N ALA A 51 22.39 8.79 -1.22
CA ALA A 51 22.04 10.12 -0.72
C ALA A 51 23.28 10.82 -0.17
N LYS A 52 23.57 12.01 -0.69
CA LYS A 52 24.59 12.93 -0.13
C LYS A 52 24.32 13.11 1.36
N THR A 53 25.39 13.09 2.15
CA THR A 53 25.34 13.35 3.59
C THR A 53 24.43 14.55 3.89
N PRO A 54 23.39 14.40 4.73
CA PRO A 54 22.44 15.47 4.97
C PRO A 54 23.14 16.67 5.64
N LYS A 55 22.79 17.88 5.20
CA LYS A 55 23.33 19.10 5.83
C LYS A 55 22.80 19.24 7.24
N LEU A 56 23.71 19.39 8.18
CA LEU A 56 23.36 19.67 9.57
C LEU A 56 22.65 21.02 9.71
N ASN A 57 21.68 21.10 10.57
CA ASN A 57 21.03 22.35 10.91
C ASN A 57 21.89 23.18 11.88
N LYS A 58 21.69 24.50 11.92
CA LYS A 58 22.25 25.37 12.93
C LYS A 58 21.31 25.41 14.13
N LEU A 59 21.84 25.24 15.34
CA LEU A 59 21.06 25.37 16.58
C LEU A 59 20.53 26.81 16.73
N GLY A 60 19.26 26.97 17.08
CA GLY A 60 18.61 28.30 17.16
C GLY A 60 18.30 28.96 15.81
N GLY A 61 18.64 28.32 14.68
CA GLY A 61 18.36 28.86 13.34
C GLY A 61 16.89 28.69 12.89
N GLN A 62 16.45 29.58 12.01
CA GLN A 62 15.10 29.51 11.44
C GLN A 62 14.91 28.44 10.35
N GLU A 63 16.00 27.84 9.85
CA GLU A 63 15.96 26.85 8.74
C GLU A 63 15.04 25.67 9.06
N TRP A 64 15.10 25.15 10.28
CA TRP A 64 14.27 24.03 10.70
C TRP A 64 12.79 24.40 10.80
N ASN A 65 12.49 25.59 11.30
CA ASN A 65 11.11 26.09 11.36
C ASN A 65 10.53 26.30 9.96
N LYS A 66 11.31 26.83 9.03
CA LYS A 66 10.90 26.93 7.61
C LYS A 66 10.65 25.56 7.00
N THR A 67 11.50 24.57 7.29
CA THR A 67 11.30 23.19 6.81
C THR A 67 10.03 22.58 7.39
N LYS A 68 9.79 22.72 8.72
CA LYS A 68 8.54 22.25 9.35
C LYS A 68 7.30 22.91 8.74
N SER A 69 7.31 24.22 8.54
CA SER A 69 6.19 24.95 7.94
C SER A 69 5.91 24.49 6.51
N ARG A 70 6.96 24.29 5.71
CA ARG A 70 6.83 23.77 4.32
C ARG A 70 6.23 22.36 4.31
N VAL A 71 6.73 21.46 5.17
CA VAL A 71 6.20 20.10 5.28
C VAL A 71 4.75 20.10 5.76
N LYS A 72 4.43 20.92 6.77
CA LYS A 72 3.05 21.08 7.28
C LYS A 72 2.10 21.58 6.18
N GLY A 73 2.56 22.53 5.35
CA GLY A 73 1.80 23.00 4.19
C GLY A 73 1.57 21.89 3.16
N ALA A 74 2.60 21.14 2.81
CA ALA A 74 2.50 20.02 1.88
C ALA A 74 1.54 18.92 2.39
N VAL A 75 1.63 18.56 3.67
CA VAL A 75 0.72 17.59 4.31
C VAL A 75 -0.73 18.08 4.28
N LYS A 76 -0.96 19.37 4.56
CA LYS A 76 -2.31 19.98 4.48
C LYS A 76 -2.89 19.88 3.07
N ASN A 77 -2.09 20.13 2.03
CA ASN A 77 -2.54 20.02 0.65
C ASN A 77 -2.87 18.57 0.30
N ILE A 78 -2.03 17.60 0.68
CA ILE A 78 -2.31 16.18 0.48
C ILE A 78 -3.61 15.76 1.20
N ALA A 79 -3.81 16.22 2.43
CA ALA A 79 -5.05 15.94 3.17
C ALA A 79 -6.28 16.52 2.46
N LYS A 80 -6.18 17.74 1.91
CA LYS A 80 -7.27 18.36 1.14
C LYS A 80 -7.60 17.54 -0.10
N GLU A 81 -6.59 17.16 -0.89
CA GLU A 81 -6.77 16.31 -2.08
C GLU A 81 -7.41 14.96 -1.75
N LEU A 82 -7.05 14.37 -0.59
CA LEU A 82 -7.67 13.13 -0.14
C LEU A 82 -9.16 13.32 0.19
N VAL A 83 -9.50 14.38 0.93
CA VAL A 83 -10.91 14.68 1.26
C VAL A 83 -11.72 14.91 -0.01
N GLU A 84 -11.19 15.66 -0.97
CA GLU A 84 -11.84 15.88 -2.27
C GLU A 84 -12.05 14.56 -3.03
N LEU A 85 -11.03 13.68 -3.03
CA LEU A 85 -11.16 12.36 -3.65
C LEU A 85 -12.26 11.51 -2.99
N TYR A 86 -12.30 11.48 -1.65
CA TYR A 86 -13.34 10.76 -0.91
C TYR A 86 -14.74 11.34 -1.19
N ALA A 87 -14.88 12.67 -1.22
CA ALA A 87 -16.15 13.30 -1.54
C ALA A 87 -16.65 12.89 -2.93
N VAL A 88 -15.78 12.96 -3.95
CA VAL A 88 -16.13 12.53 -5.32
C VAL A 88 -16.52 11.05 -5.38
N ARG A 89 -15.87 10.18 -4.59
CA ARG A 89 -16.23 8.75 -4.53
C ARG A 89 -17.57 8.51 -3.88
N GLN A 90 -17.92 9.27 -2.83
CA GLN A 90 -19.21 9.15 -2.15
C GLN A 90 -20.40 9.61 -3.00
N GLU A 91 -20.16 10.54 -3.94
CA GLU A 91 -21.19 11.02 -4.87
C GLU A 91 -21.40 10.08 -6.08
N LYS A 92 -20.45 9.19 -6.36
CA LYS A 92 -20.53 8.25 -7.47
C LYS A 92 -21.15 6.93 -7.03
N GLU A 93 -22.00 6.39 -7.88
CA GLU A 93 -22.46 5.02 -7.76
C GLU A 93 -21.41 4.06 -8.32
N GLY A 94 -21.07 3.03 -7.53
CA GLY A 94 -20.21 1.93 -7.93
C GLY A 94 -20.96 0.91 -8.79
N TYR A 95 -20.23 -0.04 -9.33
CA TYR A 95 -20.84 -1.23 -9.91
C TYR A 95 -21.33 -2.15 -8.79
N VAL A 96 -22.58 -2.57 -8.88
CA VAL A 96 -23.20 -3.47 -7.91
C VAL A 96 -23.07 -4.90 -8.43
N CYS A 97 -22.28 -5.73 -7.74
CA CYS A 97 -22.21 -7.15 -8.03
C CYS A 97 -23.50 -7.86 -7.63
N GLY A 98 -23.88 -8.88 -8.37
CA GLY A 98 -24.99 -9.77 -7.99
C GLY A 98 -24.66 -10.62 -6.76
N PRO A 99 -25.65 -11.36 -6.22
CA PRO A 99 -25.43 -12.32 -5.14
C PRO A 99 -24.50 -13.46 -5.60
N ASP A 100 -23.94 -14.19 -4.62
CA ASP A 100 -23.04 -15.30 -4.92
C ASP A 100 -23.68 -16.35 -5.80
N THR A 101 -23.00 -16.67 -6.90
CA THR A 101 -23.39 -17.73 -7.82
C THR A 101 -23.01 -19.11 -7.28
N VAL A 102 -23.48 -20.16 -7.93
CA VAL A 102 -23.04 -21.53 -7.63
C VAL A 102 -21.52 -21.68 -7.77
N TRP A 103 -20.92 -21.08 -8.78
CA TRP A 103 -19.46 -21.11 -8.98
C TRP A 103 -18.69 -20.40 -7.86
N GLN A 104 -19.25 -19.32 -7.31
CA GLN A 104 -18.63 -18.65 -6.15
C GLN A 104 -18.58 -19.60 -4.96
N LYS A 105 -19.65 -20.31 -4.69
CA LYS A 105 -19.72 -21.28 -3.59
C LYS A 105 -18.75 -22.45 -3.80
N GLU A 106 -18.75 -23.04 -5.00
CA GLU A 106 -17.80 -24.10 -5.35
C GLU A 106 -16.35 -23.66 -5.22
N PHE A 107 -16.02 -22.44 -5.67
CA PHE A 107 -14.68 -21.86 -5.51
C PHE A 107 -14.28 -21.70 -4.04
N GLU A 108 -15.20 -21.30 -3.18
CA GLU A 108 -14.99 -21.14 -1.75
C GLU A 108 -14.83 -22.47 -1.03
N GLU A 109 -15.67 -23.47 -1.36
CA GLU A 109 -15.59 -24.84 -0.82
C GLU A 109 -14.28 -25.57 -1.21
N MET A 110 -13.63 -25.18 -2.32
CA MET A 110 -12.32 -25.69 -2.70
C MET A 110 -11.16 -25.15 -1.85
N PHE A 111 -11.42 -24.27 -0.90
CA PHE A 111 -10.37 -23.80 0.02
C PHE A 111 -9.98 -24.93 0.99
N PRO A 112 -8.69 -25.32 1.03
CA PRO A 112 -8.25 -26.55 1.72
C PRO A 112 -8.13 -26.43 3.24
N TYR A 113 -8.45 -25.26 3.82
CA TYR A 113 -8.33 -24.96 5.24
C TYR A 113 -9.68 -24.51 5.79
N GLU A 114 -9.85 -24.63 7.11
CA GLU A 114 -10.97 -24.00 7.81
C GLU A 114 -10.68 -22.49 7.98
N GLU A 115 -11.65 -21.67 7.65
CA GLU A 115 -11.57 -20.23 7.86
C GLU A 115 -11.75 -19.90 9.34
N THR A 116 -11.02 -18.89 9.78
CA THR A 116 -11.27 -18.29 11.08
C THR A 116 -12.51 -17.39 11.03
N GLU A 117 -13.11 -17.12 12.19
CA GLU A 117 -14.26 -16.21 12.29
C GLU A 117 -13.95 -14.82 11.70
N ASP A 118 -12.75 -14.30 11.95
CA ASP A 118 -12.30 -13.01 11.41
C ASP A 118 -12.14 -13.04 9.89
N GLN A 119 -11.67 -14.17 9.33
CA GLN A 119 -11.57 -14.32 7.88
C GLN A 119 -12.97 -14.35 7.24
N LEU A 120 -13.90 -15.09 7.80
CA LEU A 120 -15.29 -15.15 7.33
C LEU A 120 -15.93 -13.76 7.41
N ALA A 121 -15.79 -13.06 8.52
CA ALA A 121 -16.31 -11.70 8.68
C ALA A 121 -15.72 -10.74 7.62
N ALA A 122 -14.39 -10.80 7.37
CA ALA A 122 -13.75 -9.97 6.36
C ALA A 122 -14.22 -10.30 4.93
N ILE A 123 -14.47 -11.58 4.62
CA ILE A 123 -15.00 -12.04 3.34
C ILE A 123 -16.43 -11.53 3.14
N GLU A 124 -17.30 -11.74 4.12
CA GLU A 124 -18.69 -11.30 4.05
C GLU A 124 -18.81 -9.78 3.94
N ASP A 125 -18.05 -9.06 4.72
CA ASP A 125 -18.00 -7.60 4.66
C ASP A 125 -17.53 -7.09 3.29
N THR A 126 -16.49 -7.72 2.70
CA THR A 126 -16.01 -7.36 1.38
C THR A 126 -17.07 -7.63 0.32
N LYS A 127 -17.74 -8.78 0.35
CA LYS A 127 -18.82 -9.12 -0.57
C LYS A 127 -20.00 -8.14 -0.44
N ARG A 128 -20.38 -7.80 0.81
CA ARG A 128 -21.45 -6.82 1.08
C ARG A 128 -21.14 -5.46 0.50
N ASP A 129 -19.88 -5.00 0.59
CA ASP A 129 -19.47 -3.76 -0.03
C ASP A 129 -19.55 -3.83 -1.55
N MET A 130 -19.13 -4.94 -2.18
CA MET A 130 -19.21 -5.15 -3.63
C MET A 130 -20.66 -5.24 -4.13
N GLU A 131 -21.60 -5.63 -3.29
CA GLU A 131 -23.04 -5.71 -3.56
C GLU A 131 -23.78 -4.39 -3.23
N SER A 132 -23.06 -3.38 -2.76
CA SER A 132 -23.61 -2.06 -2.47
C SER A 132 -23.44 -1.10 -3.64
N THR A 133 -24.25 -0.02 -3.65
CA THR A 133 -24.11 1.07 -4.63
C THR A 133 -22.91 1.96 -4.36
N ARG A 134 -22.26 1.84 -3.20
CA ARG A 134 -21.11 2.66 -2.83
C ARG A 134 -19.84 2.02 -3.34
N ILE A 135 -18.96 2.83 -3.95
CA ILE A 135 -17.63 2.36 -4.36
C ILE A 135 -16.85 1.93 -3.11
N MET A 136 -16.49 0.65 -3.04
CA MET A 136 -15.77 0.08 -1.89
C MET A 136 -14.37 0.71 -1.72
N ASP A 137 -14.02 1.05 -0.49
CA ASP A 137 -12.65 1.39 -0.05
C ASP A 137 -12.41 0.72 1.30
N ARG A 138 -12.09 -0.57 1.26
CA ARG A 138 -11.99 -1.42 2.46
C ARG A 138 -10.55 -1.72 2.80
N LEU A 139 -10.20 -1.50 4.06
CA LEU A 139 -8.90 -1.88 4.61
C LEU A 139 -9.02 -3.23 5.32
N VAL A 140 -8.29 -4.24 4.83
CA VAL A 140 -8.19 -5.56 5.45
C VAL A 140 -6.89 -5.64 6.23
N CYS A 141 -6.99 -5.58 7.56
CA CYS A 141 -5.85 -5.65 8.47
C CYS A 141 -5.67 -7.07 9.00
N GLY A 142 -4.44 -7.53 9.10
CA GLY A 142 -4.08 -8.81 9.69
C GLY A 142 -2.58 -9.04 9.63
N ASP A 143 -2.05 -9.87 10.51
CA ASP A 143 -0.63 -10.23 10.53
C ASP A 143 -0.23 -11.05 9.30
N VAL A 144 1.06 -11.28 9.12
CA VAL A 144 1.59 -12.15 8.05
C VAL A 144 1.10 -13.58 8.28
N GLY A 145 0.59 -14.23 7.24
CA GLY A 145 0.10 -15.61 7.32
C GLY A 145 -1.39 -15.77 7.69
N TYR A 146 -2.10 -14.69 8.05
CA TYR A 146 -3.52 -14.74 8.44
C TYR A 146 -4.51 -14.81 7.27
N GLY A 147 -4.07 -15.26 6.12
CA GLY A 147 -4.95 -15.58 4.99
C GLY A 147 -5.62 -14.40 4.29
N LYS A 148 -5.09 -13.16 4.43
CA LYS A 148 -5.61 -11.97 3.70
C LYS A 148 -5.73 -12.20 2.19
N THR A 149 -4.86 -13.04 1.64
CA THR A 149 -4.89 -13.41 0.22
C THR A 149 -6.16 -14.16 -0.17
N GLU A 150 -6.73 -14.97 0.74
CA GLU A 150 -7.98 -15.69 0.45
C GLU A 150 -9.18 -14.73 0.37
N VAL A 151 -9.24 -13.72 1.23
CA VAL A 151 -10.25 -12.65 1.12
C VAL A 151 -10.18 -11.98 -0.25
N ALA A 152 -8.96 -11.66 -0.69
CA ALA A 152 -8.69 -11.04 -1.98
C ALA A 152 -9.05 -11.97 -3.17
N LEU A 153 -8.77 -13.28 -3.05
CA LEU A 153 -9.10 -14.28 -4.06
C LEU A 153 -10.62 -14.39 -4.27
N ARG A 154 -11.40 -14.45 -3.19
CA ARG A 154 -12.86 -14.53 -3.26
C ARG A 154 -13.47 -13.27 -3.86
N ALA A 155 -12.98 -12.10 -3.47
CA ALA A 155 -13.39 -10.83 -4.07
C ALA A 155 -13.04 -10.76 -5.57
N ALA A 156 -11.83 -11.20 -5.95
CA ALA A 156 -11.38 -11.24 -7.34
C ALA A 156 -12.26 -12.18 -8.18
N PHE A 157 -12.57 -13.38 -7.65
CA PHE A 157 -13.40 -14.34 -8.35
C PHE A 157 -14.83 -13.80 -8.56
N LYS A 158 -15.41 -13.17 -7.54
CA LYS A 158 -16.72 -12.51 -7.64
C LYS A 158 -16.75 -11.43 -8.72
N ALA A 159 -15.73 -10.56 -8.77
CA ALA A 159 -15.64 -9.53 -9.81
C ALA A 159 -15.51 -10.11 -11.23
N VAL A 160 -14.74 -11.19 -11.39
CA VAL A 160 -14.56 -11.86 -12.69
C VAL A 160 -15.87 -12.49 -13.19
N GLN A 161 -16.69 -13.07 -12.31
CA GLN A 161 -18.00 -13.60 -12.69
C GLN A 161 -18.93 -12.53 -13.26
N GLU A 162 -18.76 -11.28 -12.83
CA GLU A 162 -19.47 -10.11 -13.39
C GLU A 162 -18.78 -9.55 -14.64
N SER A 163 -17.89 -10.32 -15.26
CA SER A 163 -17.10 -9.90 -16.43
C SER A 163 -16.27 -8.64 -16.19
N ARG A 164 -15.84 -8.40 -14.94
CA ARG A 164 -14.98 -7.28 -14.56
C ARG A 164 -13.53 -7.73 -14.46
N GLN A 165 -12.63 -6.88 -14.96
CA GLN A 165 -11.20 -7.12 -14.83
C GLN A 165 -10.72 -6.75 -13.42
N VAL A 166 -9.75 -7.51 -12.93
CA VAL A 166 -9.18 -7.34 -11.59
C VAL A 166 -7.69 -7.04 -11.70
N VAL A 167 -7.22 -6.08 -10.91
CA VAL A 167 -5.80 -5.80 -10.70
C VAL A 167 -5.42 -6.19 -9.28
N TYR A 168 -4.38 -7.01 -9.14
CA TYR A 168 -3.72 -7.29 -7.87
C TYR A 168 -2.34 -6.63 -7.88
N LEU A 169 -2.21 -5.55 -7.13
CA LEU A 169 -1.01 -4.71 -7.11
C LEU A 169 -0.14 -5.02 -5.90
N VAL A 170 1.13 -5.36 -6.13
CA VAL A 170 2.12 -5.69 -5.10
C VAL A 170 3.40 -4.89 -5.25
N PRO A 171 4.15 -4.62 -4.17
CA PRO A 171 5.33 -3.76 -4.21
C PRO A 171 6.55 -4.41 -4.88
N THR A 172 6.66 -5.73 -4.87
CA THR A 172 7.85 -6.44 -5.35
C THR A 172 7.53 -7.51 -6.39
N THR A 173 8.50 -7.80 -7.25
CA THR A 173 8.37 -8.83 -8.29
C THR A 173 8.30 -10.24 -7.72
N ILE A 174 8.90 -10.48 -6.56
CA ILE A 174 8.84 -11.78 -5.88
C ILE A 174 7.42 -12.03 -5.38
N LEU A 175 6.81 -11.05 -4.70
CA LEU A 175 5.43 -11.15 -4.26
C LEU A 175 4.47 -11.30 -5.45
N ALA A 176 4.71 -10.58 -6.55
CA ALA A 176 3.91 -10.72 -7.76
C ALA A 176 3.93 -12.16 -8.30
N GLN A 177 5.10 -12.79 -8.31
CA GLN A 177 5.22 -14.18 -8.76
C GLN A 177 4.56 -15.17 -7.79
N GLN A 178 4.68 -14.95 -6.48
CA GLN A 178 4.03 -15.78 -5.46
C GLN A 178 2.51 -15.72 -5.58
N HIS A 179 1.94 -14.52 -5.62
CA HIS A 179 0.50 -14.35 -5.78
C HIS A 179 0.01 -14.87 -7.12
N TYR A 180 0.77 -14.67 -8.21
CA TYR A 180 0.44 -15.22 -9.51
C TYR A 180 0.29 -16.76 -9.46
N ASN A 181 1.24 -17.46 -8.86
CA ASN A 181 1.18 -18.90 -8.71
C ASN A 181 -0.03 -19.35 -7.88
N THR A 182 -0.30 -18.65 -6.77
CA THR A 182 -1.47 -18.92 -5.91
C THR A 182 -2.77 -18.73 -6.66
N PHE A 183 -2.92 -17.61 -7.37
CA PHE A 183 -4.13 -17.29 -8.14
C PHE A 183 -4.34 -18.31 -9.29
N VAL A 184 -3.30 -18.63 -10.05
CA VAL A 184 -3.38 -19.63 -11.13
C VAL A 184 -3.80 -20.98 -10.58
N GLN A 185 -3.24 -21.41 -9.43
CA GLN A 185 -3.59 -22.68 -8.82
C GLN A 185 -5.05 -22.71 -8.33
N ARG A 186 -5.51 -21.65 -7.68
CA ARG A 186 -6.87 -21.53 -7.14
C ARG A 186 -7.93 -21.41 -8.25
N MET A 187 -7.59 -20.77 -9.38
CA MET A 187 -8.50 -20.55 -10.50
C MET A 187 -8.46 -21.68 -11.54
N LYS A 188 -7.67 -22.74 -11.32
CA LYS A 188 -7.38 -23.77 -12.33
C LYS A 188 -8.61 -24.47 -12.89
N GLU A 189 -9.61 -24.72 -12.05
CA GLU A 189 -10.83 -25.42 -12.46
C GLU A 189 -11.89 -24.49 -13.08
N PHE A 190 -11.60 -23.19 -13.19
CA PHE A 190 -12.52 -22.19 -13.71
C PHE A 190 -11.96 -21.52 -14.96
N PRO A 191 -12.81 -21.04 -15.87
CA PRO A 191 -12.38 -20.38 -17.11
C PRO A 191 -11.90 -18.95 -16.86
N VAL A 192 -10.98 -18.76 -15.91
CA VAL A 192 -10.42 -17.46 -15.48
C VAL A 192 -8.98 -17.33 -15.96
N LYS A 193 -8.70 -16.28 -16.71
CA LYS A 193 -7.37 -16.02 -17.23
C LYS A 193 -6.59 -15.06 -16.33
N VAL A 194 -5.59 -15.60 -15.66
CA VAL A 194 -4.66 -14.85 -14.80
C VAL A 194 -3.35 -14.59 -15.54
N GLU A 195 -2.89 -13.34 -15.55
CA GLU A 195 -1.63 -12.95 -16.18
C GLU A 195 -0.73 -12.16 -15.20
N LEU A 196 0.59 -12.28 -15.39
CA LEU A 196 1.59 -11.59 -14.60
C LEU A 196 2.21 -10.44 -15.40
N LEU A 197 2.21 -9.23 -14.84
CA LEU A 197 2.82 -8.05 -15.45
C LEU A 197 3.88 -7.43 -14.54
N CYS A 198 5.12 -7.86 -14.69
CA CYS A 198 6.27 -7.37 -13.95
C CYS A 198 7.55 -7.46 -14.79
N ARG A 199 8.66 -6.93 -14.26
CA ARG A 199 9.97 -6.90 -14.97
C ARG A 199 10.58 -8.28 -15.25
N PHE A 200 10.09 -9.37 -14.63
CA PHE A 200 10.56 -10.73 -14.93
C PHE A 200 9.99 -11.29 -16.23
N ARG A 201 8.96 -10.65 -16.79
CA ARG A 201 8.44 -11.00 -18.09
C ARG A 201 9.22 -10.32 -19.21
N THR A 202 9.46 -11.03 -20.30
CA THR A 202 10.10 -10.44 -21.49
C THR A 202 9.22 -9.34 -22.10
N SER A 203 9.81 -8.44 -22.86
CA SER A 203 9.09 -7.34 -23.52
C SER A 203 7.95 -7.87 -24.42
N ALA A 204 8.17 -9.00 -25.11
CA ALA A 204 7.15 -9.64 -25.95
C ALA A 204 5.99 -10.16 -25.11
N GLN A 205 6.26 -10.82 -23.97
CA GLN A 205 5.24 -11.30 -23.06
C GLN A 205 4.43 -10.14 -22.47
N GLN A 206 5.11 -9.07 -22.01
CA GLN A 206 4.44 -7.89 -21.49
C GLN A 206 3.51 -7.26 -22.54
N LYS A 207 3.96 -7.12 -23.79
CA LYS A 207 3.14 -6.60 -24.89
C LYS A 207 1.88 -7.46 -25.10
N LYS A 208 2.04 -8.78 -25.15
CA LYS A 208 0.91 -9.72 -25.30
C LYS A 208 -0.10 -9.59 -24.15
N THR A 209 0.40 -9.51 -22.91
CA THR A 209 -0.45 -9.33 -21.72
C THR A 209 -1.20 -7.99 -21.79
N ILE A 210 -0.53 -6.89 -22.14
CA ILE A 210 -1.14 -5.54 -22.25
C ILE A 210 -2.22 -5.53 -23.35
N GLU A 211 -1.96 -6.12 -24.51
CA GLU A 211 -2.96 -6.26 -25.56
C GLU A 211 -4.16 -7.10 -25.12
N GLY A 212 -3.92 -8.19 -24.38
CA GLY A 212 -4.96 -9.01 -23.79
C GLY A 212 -5.83 -8.25 -22.77
N ILE A 213 -5.22 -7.45 -21.93
CA ILE A 213 -5.91 -6.56 -20.97
C ILE A 213 -6.82 -5.58 -21.74
N LYS A 214 -6.28 -4.89 -22.72
CA LYS A 214 -7.04 -3.92 -23.53
C LYS A 214 -8.20 -4.54 -24.27
N LYS A 215 -8.08 -5.79 -24.74
CA LYS A 215 -9.14 -6.54 -25.41
C LYS A 215 -10.16 -7.16 -24.44
N GLY A 216 -9.89 -7.15 -23.13
CA GLY A 216 -10.72 -7.84 -22.13
C GLY A 216 -10.59 -9.37 -22.18
N GLN A 217 -9.45 -9.88 -22.64
CA GLN A 217 -9.12 -11.31 -22.71
C GLN A 217 -8.33 -11.79 -21.49
N VAL A 218 -7.99 -10.90 -20.58
CA VAL A 218 -7.33 -11.18 -19.31
C VAL A 218 -8.24 -10.70 -18.20
N ASP A 219 -8.59 -11.61 -17.31
CA ASP A 219 -9.55 -11.35 -16.24
C ASP A 219 -8.84 -10.78 -15.01
N ILE A 220 -7.72 -11.38 -14.63
CA ILE A 220 -6.95 -10.96 -13.45
C ILE A 220 -5.50 -10.65 -13.86
N VAL A 221 -5.03 -9.45 -13.49
CA VAL A 221 -3.64 -9.04 -13.69
C VAL A 221 -2.97 -8.88 -12.35
N ILE A 222 -1.93 -9.66 -12.11
CA ILE A 222 -1.07 -9.51 -10.94
C ILE A 222 0.21 -8.82 -11.35
N GLY A 223 0.59 -7.76 -10.64
CA GLY A 223 1.80 -7.06 -11.03
C GLY A 223 2.31 -6.04 -10.05
N THR A 224 3.42 -5.43 -10.42
CA THR A 224 4.05 -4.34 -9.68
C THR A 224 3.63 -2.98 -10.28
N HIS A 225 4.34 -1.92 -9.93
CA HIS A 225 4.13 -0.58 -10.50
C HIS A 225 4.06 -0.55 -12.06
N ARG A 226 4.49 -1.61 -12.76
CA ARG A 226 4.36 -1.72 -14.23
C ARG A 226 2.90 -1.70 -14.69
N VAL A 227 1.99 -2.23 -13.88
CA VAL A 227 0.54 -2.18 -14.15
C VAL A 227 0.00 -0.75 -14.18
N LEU A 228 0.64 0.17 -13.44
CA LEU A 228 0.26 1.59 -13.37
C LEU A 228 0.84 2.43 -14.53
N SER A 229 1.44 1.82 -15.53
CA SER A 229 2.03 2.54 -16.66
C SER A 229 0.95 2.99 -17.63
N LYS A 230 1.19 4.11 -18.33
CA LYS A 230 0.20 4.76 -19.21
C LYS A 230 -0.24 3.90 -20.42
N ASP A 231 0.56 2.90 -20.79
CA ASP A 231 0.28 1.98 -21.89
C ASP A 231 -0.61 0.79 -21.48
N VAL A 232 -0.95 0.69 -20.20
CA VAL A 232 -1.87 -0.34 -19.68
C VAL A 232 -3.26 0.25 -19.56
N GLU A 233 -4.12 -0.12 -20.49
CA GLU A 233 -5.50 0.32 -20.55
C GLU A 233 -6.43 -0.88 -20.30
N PHE A 234 -7.29 -0.79 -19.30
CA PHE A 234 -8.28 -1.81 -19.00
C PHE A 234 -9.57 -1.54 -19.78
N LYS A 235 -10.17 -2.62 -20.28
CA LYS A 235 -11.47 -2.52 -20.96
C LYS A 235 -12.61 -2.32 -19.97
N ASN A 236 -12.55 -3.04 -18.85
CA ASN A 236 -13.64 -3.08 -17.86
C ASN A 236 -13.10 -3.39 -16.45
N LEU A 237 -12.25 -2.50 -15.93
CA LEU A 237 -11.69 -2.65 -14.59
C LEU A 237 -12.79 -2.47 -13.53
N GLY A 238 -13.01 -3.50 -12.69
CA GLY A 238 -14.00 -3.48 -11.61
C GLY A 238 -13.39 -3.55 -10.22
N LEU A 239 -12.21 -4.15 -10.07
CA LEU A 239 -11.60 -4.37 -8.76
C LEU A 239 -10.09 -4.07 -8.79
N LEU A 240 -9.62 -3.27 -7.83
CA LEU A 240 -8.20 -2.99 -7.63
C LEU A 240 -7.78 -3.42 -6.23
N ILE A 241 -7.11 -4.54 -6.11
CA ILE A 241 -6.56 -5.06 -4.86
C ILE A 241 -5.14 -4.53 -4.69
N ILE A 242 -4.83 -3.97 -3.53
CA ILE A 242 -3.51 -3.42 -3.23
C ILE A 242 -2.95 -4.11 -2.00
N ASP A 243 -1.83 -4.79 -2.18
CA ASP A 243 -1.11 -5.41 -1.07
C ASP A 243 0.08 -4.55 -0.65
N GLU A 244 0.24 -4.36 0.66
CA GLU A 244 1.32 -3.56 1.27
C GLU A 244 1.44 -2.12 0.67
N GLU A 245 0.35 -1.37 0.58
CA GLU A 245 0.30 -0.01 0.01
C GLU A 245 1.39 0.92 0.58
N GLN A 246 1.79 0.74 1.84
CA GLN A 246 2.81 1.54 2.50
C GLN A 246 4.19 1.46 1.82
N ARG A 247 4.48 0.39 1.09
CA ARG A 247 5.74 0.19 0.39
C ARG A 247 5.81 0.88 -0.99
N PHE A 248 4.70 1.43 -1.46
CA PHE A 248 4.71 2.18 -2.73
C PHE A 248 5.23 3.61 -2.55
N GLY A 249 6.05 4.06 -3.50
CA GLY A 249 6.54 5.44 -3.54
C GLY A 249 5.43 6.45 -3.87
N VAL A 250 5.67 7.73 -3.57
CA VAL A 250 4.71 8.84 -3.72
C VAL A 250 4.08 8.89 -5.11
N THR A 251 4.89 8.83 -6.18
CA THR A 251 4.40 8.87 -7.57
C THR A 251 3.47 7.70 -7.91
N HIS A 252 3.73 6.50 -7.35
CA HIS A 252 2.87 5.34 -7.55
C HIS A 252 1.55 5.48 -6.78
N LYS A 253 1.60 6.02 -5.57
CA LYS A 253 0.40 6.31 -4.78
C LYS A 253 -0.52 7.33 -5.46
N GLU A 254 0.03 8.33 -6.15
CA GLU A 254 -0.77 9.27 -6.94
C GLU A 254 -1.48 8.58 -8.11
N LYS A 255 -0.81 7.67 -8.82
CA LYS A 255 -1.43 6.88 -9.90
C LYS A 255 -2.51 5.93 -9.37
N ILE A 256 -2.24 5.27 -8.24
CA ILE A 256 -3.23 4.43 -7.55
C ILE A 256 -4.47 5.25 -7.19
N LYS A 257 -4.29 6.46 -6.66
CA LYS A 257 -5.43 7.38 -6.37
C LYS A 257 -6.26 7.69 -7.60
N GLN A 258 -5.65 7.85 -8.76
CA GLN A 258 -6.39 8.09 -10.02
C GLN A 258 -7.20 6.86 -10.43
N MET A 259 -6.64 5.65 -10.30
CA MET A 259 -7.36 4.40 -10.58
C MET A 259 -8.51 4.16 -9.59
N LYS A 260 -8.35 4.57 -8.34
CA LYS A 260 -9.37 4.43 -7.28
C LYS A 260 -10.66 5.21 -7.54
N LYS A 261 -10.70 6.16 -8.46
CA LYS A 261 -11.86 7.08 -8.63
C LYS A 261 -13.16 6.39 -9.00
N ASP A 262 -13.08 5.29 -9.77
CA ASP A 262 -14.23 4.65 -10.39
C ASP A 262 -14.26 3.12 -10.17
N VAL A 263 -13.44 2.61 -9.25
CA VAL A 263 -13.22 1.17 -9.07
C VAL A 263 -13.26 0.80 -7.59
N ASP A 264 -13.82 -0.37 -7.28
CA ASP A 264 -13.77 -0.95 -5.93
C ASP A 264 -12.35 -1.30 -5.51
N VAL A 265 -12.00 -0.97 -4.27
CA VAL A 265 -10.63 -1.12 -3.79
C VAL A 265 -10.57 -1.74 -2.40
N PRO A 266 -10.34 -3.04 -2.28
CA PRO A 266 -9.81 -3.62 -1.06
C PRO A 266 -8.30 -3.38 -0.96
N VAL A 267 -7.85 -2.88 0.17
CA VAL A 267 -6.43 -2.67 0.49
C VAL A 267 -6.02 -3.64 1.59
N SER A 268 -5.05 -4.50 1.30
CA SER A 268 -4.43 -5.33 2.33
C SER A 268 -3.34 -4.57 3.07
N TYR A 269 -3.39 -4.56 4.38
CA TYR A 269 -2.40 -3.94 5.26
C TYR A 269 -1.85 -4.94 6.25
N THR A 270 -0.53 -5.12 6.26
CA THR A 270 0.16 -5.90 7.30
C THR A 270 0.59 -4.95 8.40
N HIS A 271 0.16 -5.19 9.62
CA HIS A 271 0.61 -4.41 10.78
C HIS A 271 2.06 -4.78 11.07
N LEU A 272 3.00 -3.93 10.67
CA LEU A 272 4.34 -3.98 11.24
C LEU A 272 4.22 -3.34 12.63
N ARG A 273 4.29 -4.15 13.68
CA ARG A 273 4.63 -3.63 15.00
C ARG A 273 5.99 -2.96 14.89
N ALA A 274 6.01 -1.65 15.20
CA ALA A 274 7.24 -0.91 15.45
C ALA A 274 7.96 -1.47 16.65
#